data_be7a57f1383767b3fa61c0133aefaf4b
#
_entry.id   be7a57f1383767b3fa61c0133aefaf4b
#
_cell.length_a   1.000
_cell.length_b   1.000
_cell.length_c   1.000
_cell.angle_alpha   90.00
_cell.angle_beta   90.00
_cell.angle_gamma   90.00
#
_symmetry.space_group_name_H-M   'P 1'
#
loop_
_entity.id
_entity.type
_entity.pdbx_description
1 polymer ?
#
loop_
_entity_poly.entity_id
_entity_poly.type
_entity_poly.pdbx_seq_one_letter_code
_entity_poly.pdbx_strand_id
1 'polypeptide(L)'
;MSLLNWRRRAASQSRELPTYMGTKDNKTAKFVPKRKRQTLLRLISLLGLVVFVAVSTVSLSRYLRGPASINKILKKLESGNHNYKTVNLQENEYYNYDFETLDPHVIGKFDQGVQHYLISEFGNDVLTPKDQERYEAEVKQLFDSTVQRYDLNEFTGSPDGETNRDHVLICVPLRDAEEVLPLMFKHLMNLTYPHELIDVAFLVSDCSDDDNTLEALIAYSRQLQNGTLSQIFGEMDAVTDYLNAKDRKNNKLYLKYMKQEYLNKVEKAFTPPYHENYDKPFRSVQIFEKNFGQIIGQGFSDRHAVKVQGIRRKLMGRSRNWLTANALKPYHSWVYWRDADIELCPGSVIQDMMAKDYDVLVPNVWRPLPEFLNGEQPYDLNSWMESPEALELAETLDEDDVIVEGYAEYPTWRVHLAYIRDEEGDPSEVVDLDGVGGVSILARAKLFRNGVQFPAFTFENHAETEAFGKMARKLGFRVGGLPHYTLWHIYEPSDDDLREIANKEREKRRE
;
A
#
# COMPACT_ATOMS: atom_id res chain seq x y z
N MET A 1 26.76 -33.77 -35.48
CA MET A 1 28.02 -33.75 -34.71
C MET A 1 28.00 -32.46 -33.90
N SER A 2 27.99 -32.41 -32.58
CA SER A 2 27.72 -33.44 -31.55
C SER A 2 27.37 -32.69 -30.25
N LEU A 3 26.19 -33.01 -29.73
CA LEU A 3 25.63 -32.53 -28.44
C LEU A 3 26.22 -33.33 -27.24
N LEU A 4 27.44 -33.87 -27.36
CA LEU A 4 28.03 -34.83 -26.43
C LEU A 4 29.27 -34.36 -25.66
N ASN A 5 29.69 -33.08 -25.81
CA ASN A 5 30.91 -32.59 -25.16
C ASN A 5 30.69 -31.64 -23.96
N TRP A 6 29.47 -31.48 -23.48
CA TRP A 6 29.16 -30.55 -22.36
C TRP A 6 29.02 -31.25 -20.98
N ARG A 7 29.07 -32.57 -20.94
CA ARG A 7 28.90 -33.34 -19.68
C ARG A 7 30.18 -33.87 -19.03
N ARG A 8 31.37 -33.45 -19.46
CA ARG A 8 32.64 -33.95 -18.90
C ARG A 8 33.57 -32.91 -18.28
N ARG A 9 33.10 -31.70 -17.94
CA ARG A 9 33.91 -30.68 -17.24
C ARG A 9 33.33 -30.19 -15.92
N ALA A 10 32.35 -30.87 -15.31
CA ALA A 10 31.77 -30.51 -14.02
C ALA A 10 32.09 -31.52 -12.88
N ALA A 11 33.23 -32.19 -12.94
CA ALA A 11 33.64 -33.12 -11.90
C ALA A 11 35.15 -33.02 -11.68
N SER A 12 35.65 -31.91 -11.11
CA SER A 12 36.88 -31.83 -10.34
C SER A 12 37.21 -30.38 -9.99
N GLN A 13 36.65 -29.88 -8.91
CA GLN A 13 37.25 -28.87 -8.03
C GLN A 13 36.43 -28.79 -6.74
N SER A 14 36.66 -29.74 -5.84
CA SER A 14 36.38 -29.58 -4.43
C SER A 14 37.41 -28.58 -3.89
N ARG A 15 36.96 -27.34 -3.64
CA ARG A 15 37.72 -26.39 -2.83
C ARG A 15 37.48 -26.71 -1.37
N GLU A 16 38.50 -27.22 -0.73
CA GLU A 16 38.60 -27.35 0.73
C GLU A 16 38.54 -25.96 1.36
N LEU A 17 37.66 -25.83 2.34
CA LEU A 17 37.59 -24.67 3.22
C LEU A 17 38.82 -24.61 4.11
N PRO A 18 39.40 -23.44 4.37
CA PRO A 18 40.57 -23.31 5.22
C PRO A 18 40.23 -23.67 6.67
N THR A 19 40.91 -24.67 7.18
CA THR A 19 40.89 -25.05 8.60
C THR A 19 41.60 -23.99 9.43
N TYR A 20 40.89 -23.36 10.31
CA TYR A 20 41.43 -22.43 11.31
C TYR A 20 42.15 -23.26 12.38
N MET A 21 43.50 -23.15 12.48
CA MET A 21 44.27 -23.66 13.60
C MET A 21 44.03 -22.77 14.83
N GLY A 22 43.23 -23.24 15.75
CA GLY A 22 43.09 -22.70 17.10
C GLY A 22 43.97 -23.46 18.07
N THR A 23 44.74 -22.73 18.84
CA THR A 23 45.65 -23.14 19.87
C THR A 23 45.04 -24.07 20.91
N LYS A 24 45.88 -25.06 21.32
CA LYS A 24 45.59 -26.01 22.40
C LYS A 24 45.46 -25.29 23.74
N ASP A 25 44.30 -25.44 24.39
CA ASP A 25 44.21 -25.40 25.83
C ASP A 25 43.51 -26.65 26.35
N ASN A 26 44.28 -27.40 27.12
CA ASN A 26 43.87 -28.60 27.82
C ASN A 26 42.86 -28.25 28.93
N LYS A 27 41.60 -28.59 28.75
CA LYS A 27 40.67 -28.83 29.87
C LYS A 27 39.94 -30.15 29.65
N THR A 28 40.16 -31.04 30.61
CA THR A 28 39.64 -32.38 30.77
C THR A 28 38.17 -32.50 30.46
N ALA A 29 37.82 -33.12 29.36
CA ALA A 29 36.46 -33.52 29.05
C ALA A 29 36.05 -34.69 29.96
N LYS A 30 35.19 -34.48 30.92
CA LYS A 30 34.55 -35.54 31.71
C LYS A 30 33.68 -36.40 30.79
N PHE A 31 34.10 -37.67 30.70
CA PHE A 31 33.39 -38.71 29.95
C PHE A 31 32.01 -38.96 30.58
N VAL A 32 30.91 -38.57 29.88
CA VAL A 32 29.55 -38.89 30.30
C VAL A 32 29.22 -40.31 29.81
N PRO A 33 28.84 -41.26 30.68
CA PRO A 33 28.56 -42.63 30.29
C PRO A 33 27.46 -42.72 29.24
N LYS A 34 27.62 -43.57 28.22
CA LYS A 34 26.66 -43.76 27.09
C LYS A 34 25.21 -43.90 27.52
N ARG A 35 24.92 -44.48 28.68
CA ARG A 35 23.56 -44.66 29.23
C ARG A 35 22.88 -43.30 29.58
N LYS A 36 23.63 -42.34 30.14
CA LYS A 36 23.09 -41.01 30.43
C LYS A 36 22.78 -40.18 29.20
N ARG A 37 23.58 -40.38 28.13
CA ARG A 37 23.38 -39.69 26.85
C ARG A 37 22.09 -40.16 26.11
N GLN A 38 21.79 -41.45 26.16
CA GLN A 38 20.56 -42.01 25.61
C GLN A 38 19.30 -41.55 26.39
N THR A 39 19.38 -41.41 27.71
CA THR A 39 18.31 -40.90 28.54
C THR A 39 18.05 -39.42 28.29
N LEU A 40 19.13 -38.62 28.12
CA LEU A 40 19.05 -37.20 27.78
C LEU A 40 18.42 -36.98 26.39
N LEU A 41 18.84 -37.77 25.39
CA LEU A 41 18.27 -37.70 24.04
C LEU A 41 16.77 -38.07 24.02
N ARG A 42 16.35 -39.08 24.81
CA ARG A 42 14.95 -39.44 24.97
C ARG A 42 14.13 -38.33 25.67
N LEU A 43 14.70 -37.66 26.67
CA LEU A 43 14.09 -36.52 27.34
C LEU A 43 13.94 -35.33 26.40
N ILE A 44 14.96 -35.01 25.60
CA ILE A 44 14.88 -33.95 24.58
C ILE A 44 13.85 -34.29 23.50
N SER A 45 13.80 -35.55 23.04
CA SER A 45 12.78 -35.97 22.08
C SER A 45 11.36 -35.91 22.67
N LEU A 46 11.19 -36.26 23.93
CA LEU A 46 9.91 -36.17 24.62
C LEU A 46 9.47 -34.72 24.82
N LEU A 47 10.40 -33.83 25.20
CA LEU A 47 10.15 -32.40 25.31
C LEU A 47 9.78 -31.78 23.97
N GLY A 48 10.49 -32.16 22.88
CA GLY A 48 10.17 -31.75 21.54
C GLY A 48 8.77 -32.19 21.09
N LEU A 49 8.39 -33.44 21.44
CA LEU A 49 7.03 -33.94 21.16
C LEU A 49 5.96 -33.18 21.92
N VAL A 50 6.20 -32.87 23.21
CA VAL A 50 5.25 -32.08 24.03
C VAL A 50 5.08 -30.67 23.49
N VAL A 51 6.19 -30.01 23.09
CA VAL A 51 6.15 -28.68 22.47
C VAL A 51 5.41 -28.75 21.12
N PHE A 52 5.69 -29.76 20.30
CA PHE A 52 5.00 -29.94 19.01
C PHE A 52 3.50 -30.14 19.20
N VAL A 53 3.08 -30.99 20.16
CA VAL A 53 1.67 -31.21 20.47
C VAL A 53 1.02 -29.93 21.01
N ALA A 54 1.71 -29.18 21.88
CA ALA A 54 1.20 -27.92 22.40
C ALA A 54 1.01 -26.86 21.31
N VAL A 55 1.99 -26.71 20.41
CA VAL A 55 1.91 -25.81 19.27
C VAL A 55 0.82 -26.24 18.29
N SER A 56 0.71 -27.55 18.00
CA SER A 56 -0.33 -28.10 17.12
C SER A 56 -1.73 -27.93 17.70
N THR A 57 -1.89 -28.11 19.03
CA THR A 57 -3.20 -27.89 19.68
C THR A 57 -3.58 -26.41 19.75
N VAL A 58 -2.62 -25.50 19.94
CA VAL A 58 -2.86 -24.06 19.88
C VAL A 58 -3.22 -23.63 18.44
N SER A 59 -2.49 -24.11 17.46
CA SER A 59 -2.79 -23.85 16.04
C SER A 59 -4.13 -24.43 15.60
N LEU A 60 -4.45 -25.65 16.02
CA LEU A 60 -5.75 -26.28 15.76
C LEU A 60 -6.90 -25.58 16.51
N SER A 61 -6.65 -25.12 17.74
CA SER A 61 -7.60 -24.32 18.52
C SER A 61 -7.84 -22.94 17.87
N ARG A 62 -6.81 -22.34 17.27
CA ARG A 62 -6.95 -21.09 16.49
C ARG A 62 -7.68 -21.32 15.17
N TYR A 63 -7.40 -22.44 14.49
CA TYR A 63 -8.08 -22.83 13.26
C TYR A 63 -9.56 -23.20 13.48
N LEU A 64 -9.87 -23.88 14.59
CA LEU A 64 -11.24 -24.27 14.96
C LEU A 64 -12.04 -23.10 15.61
N ARG A 65 -11.38 -22.08 16.12
CA ARG A 65 -12.00 -20.81 16.48
C ARG A 65 -12.12 -19.96 15.22
N GLY A 66 -12.91 -20.43 14.24
CA GLY A 66 -13.26 -19.64 13.08
C GLY A 66 -13.65 -18.19 13.43
N PRO A 67 -13.89 -17.31 12.51
CA PRO A 67 -13.70 -15.86 12.58
C PRO A 67 -14.50 -15.18 13.70
N ALA A 68 -14.04 -15.36 14.94
CA ALA A 68 -14.51 -14.60 16.08
C ALA A 68 -14.17 -13.09 15.95
N SER A 69 -13.28 -12.75 15.03
CA SER A 69 -12.85 -11.38 14.77
C SER A 69 -13.92 -10.55 14.04
N ILE A 70 -14.61 -11.09 13.05
CA ILE A 70 -15.72 -10.38 12.38
C ILE A 70 -16.81 -10.01 13.40
N ASN A 71 -17.19 -10.96 14.24
CA ASN A 71 -18.15 -10.68 15.34
C ASN A 71 -17.59 -9.70 16.38
N LYS A 72 -16.28 -9.58 16.53
CA LYS A 72 -15.64 -8.64 17.46
C LYS A 72 -15.54 -7.23 16.87
N ILE A 73 -15.30 -7.12 15.55
CA ILE A 73 -15.35 -5.85 14.82
C ILE A 73 -16.80 -5.37 14.71
N LEU A 74 -17.71 -6.25 14.32
CA LEU A 74 -19.14 -5.95 14.31
C LEU A 74 -19.64 -5.60 15.71
N LYS A 75 -19.24 -6.32 16.77
CA LYS A 75 -19.54 -5.94 18.16
C LYS A 75 -18.85 -4.66 18.61
N LYS A 76 -17.68 -4.32 18.08
CA LYS A 76 -17.01 -3.05 18.38
C LYS A 76 -17.67 -1.89 17.65
N LEU A 77 -18.13 -2.13 16.42
CA LEU A 77 -19.00 -1.20 15.68
C LEU A 77 -20.40 -1.10 16.32
N GLU A 78 -20.93 -2.21 16.85
CA GLU A 78 -22.21 -2.26 17.58
C GLU A 78 -22.14 -1.73 19.02
N SER A 79 -20.98 -1.77 19.72
CA SER A 79 -20.83 -1.34 21.10
C SER A 79 -20.49 0.15 21.26
N GLY A 80 -20.13 0.85 20.21
CA GLY A 80 -20.30 2.29 20.17
C GLY A 80 -21.80 2.56 20.22
N ASN A 81 -22.25 3.42 21.09
CA ASN A 81 -23.66 3.75 21.39
C ASN A 81 -24.38 4.40 20.17
N HIS A 82 -24.27 3.78 19.02
CA HIS A 82 -24.74 4.20 17.72
C HIS A 82 -25.81 3.23 17.26
N ASN A 83 -27.00 3.74 17.03
CA ASN A 83 -28.09 3.02 16.37
C ASN A 83 -27.72 2.69 14.92
N TYR A 84 -26.71 1.84 14.72
CA TYR A 84 -26.48 1.24 13.42
C TYR A 84 -27.62 0.28 13.15
N LYS A 85 -28.50 0.64 12.23
CA LYS A 85 -29.25 -0.38 11.51
C LYS A 85 -28.18 -1.29 10.88
N THR A 86 -28.02 -2.48 11.43
CA THR A 86 -27.36 -3.57 10.71
C THR A 86 -28.12 -3.67 9.41
N VAL A 87 -27.49 -3.21 8.33
CA VAL A 87 -28.04 -3.44 7.00
C VAL A 87 -27.97 -4.93 6.83
N ASN A 88 -29.10 -5.58 7.05
CA ASN A 88 -29.25 -6.97 6.71
C ASN A 88 -29.08 -7.02 5.20
N LEU A 89 -28.01 -7.62 4.70
CA LEU A 89 -27.78 -7.76 3.26
C LEU A 89 -28.92 -8.50 2.54
N GLN A 90 -29.87 -9.06 3.29
CA GLN A 90 -31.11 -9.64 2.81
C GLN A 90 -32.27 -8.62 2.70
N GLU A 91 -32.17 -7.43 3.31
CA GLU A 91 -33.15 -6.34 3.13
C GLU A 91 -32.49 -5.24 2.29
N ASN A 92 -32.40 -5.49 1.04
CA ASN A 92 -31.68 -4.76 0.03
C ASN A 92 -32.26 -3.38 -0.28
N GLU A 93 -31.63 -2.33 0.16
CA GLU A 93 -31.74 -1.03 -0.49
C GLU A 93 -31.01 -1.00 -1.87
N TYR A 94 -30.26 -2.04 -2.23
CA TYR A 94 -29.70 -2.28 -3.57
C TYR A 94 -30.77 -2.32 -4.67
N TYR A 95 -32.03 -2.60 -4.34
CA TYR A 95 -33.14 -2.67 -5.29
C TYR A 95 -33.72 -1.32 -5.69
N ASN A 96 -33.29 -0.24 -5.05
CA ASN A 96 -33.67 1.13 -5.45
C ASN A 96 -32.69 1.76 -6.42
N TYR A 97 -31.66 1.02 -6.87
CA TYR A 97 -30.91 1.46 -8.02
C TYR A 97 -31.81 1.42 -9.25
N ASP A 98 -32.09 2.60 -9.77
CA ASP A 98 -32.73 2.76 -11.06
C ASP A 98 -31.78 2.21 -12.14
N PHE A 99 -32.04 0.95 -12.57
CA PHE A 99 -31.27 0.30 -13.62
C PHE A 99 -31.29 1.09 -14.94
N GLU A 100 -32.18 2.05 -15.10
CA GLU A 100 -32.19 2.98 -16.23
C GLU A 100 -30.98 3.95 -16.19
N THR A 101 -30.43 4.21 -15.01
CA THR A 101 -29.25 5.08 -14.84
C THR A 101 -27.91 4.34 -14.80
N LEU A 102 -27.92 3.01 -14.64
CA LEU A 102 -26.69 2.20 -14.75
C LEU A 102 -26.27 2.19 -16.22
N ASP A 103 -25.14 2.84 -16.51
CA ASP A 103 -24.52 2.78 -17.83
C ASP A 103 -24.33 1.30 -18.24
N PRO A 104 -24.95 0.83 -19.34
CA PRO A 104 -24.79 -0.54 -19.83
C PRO A 104 -23.32 -0.95 -20.00
N HIS A 105 -22.44 0.03 -20.27
CA HIS A 105 -21.00 -0.20 -20.30
C HIS A 105 -20.39 -0.55 -18.93
N VAL A 106 -21.00 -0.17 -17.83
CA VAL A 106 -20.56 -0.54 -16.49
C VAL A 106 -20.88 -2.01 -16.24
N ILE A 107 -22.09 -2.44 -16.53
CA ILE A 107 -22.53 -3.84 -16.36
C ILE A 107 -21.75 -4.78 -17.28
N GLY A 108 -21.55 -4.40 -18.55
CA GLY A 108 -20.78 -5.19 -19.53
C GLY A 108 -19.29 -5.30 -19.24
N LYS A 109 -18.78 -4.60 -18.22
CA LYS A 109 -17.35 -4.60 -17.84
C LYS A 109 -17.08 -5.31 -16.52
N PHE A 110 -18.11 -5.78 -15.81
CA PHE A 110 -17.93 -6.57 -14.60
C PHE A 110 -17.36 -7.97 -14.93
N ASP A 111 -16.46 -8.44 -14.06
CA ASP A 111 -16.00 -9.81 -14.08
C ASP A 111 -17.18 -10.80 -14.01
N GLN A 112 -17.06 -11.92 -14.66
CA GLN A 112 -18.11 -12.97 -14.67
C GLN A 112 -18.57 -13.37 -13.27
N GLY A 113 -17.69 -13.29 -12.26
CA GLY A 113 -18.02 -13.53 -10.86
C GLY A 113 -19.04 -12.55 -10.29
N VAL A 114 -18.93 -11.27 -10.61
CA VAL A 114 -19.88 -10.24 -10.17
C VAL A 114 -21.22 -10.41 -10.87
N GLN A 115 -21.21 -10.79 -12.14
CA GLN A 115 -22.43 -11.09 -12.89
C GLN A 115 -23.17 -12.30 -12.31
N HIS A 116 -22.44 -13.36 -11.93
CA HIS A 116 -23.03 -14.51 -11.25
C HIS A 116 -23.65 -14.13 -9.91
N TYR A 117 -23.01 -13.23 -9.18
CA TYR A 117 -23.54 -12.73 -7.92
C TYR A 117 -24.81 -11.92 -8.14
N LEU A 118 -24.79 -10.96 -9.07
CA LEU A 118 -25.97 -10.18 -9.43
C LEU A 118 -27.13 -11.08 -9.91
N ILE A 119 -26.84 -12.09 -10.75
CA ILE A 119 -27.84 -13.04 -11.27
C ILE A 119 -28.43 -13.90 -10.14
N SER A 120 -27.63 -14.31 -9.15
CA SER A 120 -28.11 -15.14 -8.04
C SER A 120 -28.87 -14.38 -6.98
N GLU A 121 -28.55 -13.09 -6.77
CA GLU A 121 -29.18 -12.23 -5.78
C GLU A 121 -30.50 -11.59 -6.29
N PHE A 122 -30.56 -11.25 -7.57
CA PHE A 122 -31.79 -10.79 -8.21
C PHE A 122 -32.63 -12.00 -8.64
N GLY A 123 -33.18 -12.73 -7.66
CA GLY A 123 -34.12 -13.79 -7.96
C GLY A 123 -35.30 -13.28 -8.80
N ASN A 124 -35.85 -14.14 -9.64
CA ASN A 124 -36.92 -13.84 -10.61
C ASN A 124 -38.17 -13.13 -10.02
N ASP A 125 -38.28 -13.07 -8.69
CA ASP A 125 -39.46 -12.55 -7.99
C ASP A 125 -39.44 -11.00 -7.80
N VAL A 126 -38.34 -10.34 -8.12
CA VAL A 126 -38.14 -8.90 -7.84
C VAL A 126 -38.14 -8.03 -9.10
N LEU A 127 -37.83 -8.60 -10.25
CA LEU A 127 -37.80 -7.87 -11.51
C LEU A 127 -39.19 -7.78 -12.14
N THR A 128 -39.55 -6.60 -12.64
CA THR A 128 -40.73 -6.48 -13.50
C THR A 128 -40.52 -7.29 -14.78
N PRO A 129 -41.58 -7.76 -15.47
CA PRO A 129 -41.41 -8.48 -16.73
C PRO A 129 -40.60 -7.72 -17.78
N LYS A 130 -40.67 -6.38 -17.79
CA LYS A 130 -39.90 -5.53 -18.69
C LYS A 130 -38.40 -5.48 -18.29
N ASP A 131 -38.10 -5.44 -17.00
CA ASP A 131 -36.75 -5.45 -16.49
C ASP A 131 -36.11 -6.82 -16.71
N GLN A 132 -36.88 -7.90 -16.59
CA GLN A 132 -36.42 -9.25 -16.86
C GLN A 132 -36.08 -9.45 -18.34
N GLU A 133 -36.94 -8.96 -19.26
CA GLU A 133 -36.68 -9.01 -20.69
C GLU A 133 -35.43 -8.23 -21.09
N ARG A 134 -35.25 -7.03 -20.53
CA ARG A 134 -34.04 -6.22 -20.71
C ARG A 134 -32.80 -6.91 -20.15
N TYR A 135 -32.90 -7.44 -18.95
CA TYR A 135 -31.85 -8.19 -18.29
C TYR A 135 -31.43 -9.45 -19.09
N GLU A 136 -32.41 -10.24 -19.56
CA GLU A 136 -32.13 -11.42 -20.40
C GLU A 136 -31.47 -11.03 -21.74
N ALA A 137 -31.87 -9.88 -22.32
CA ALA A 137 -31.23 -9.36 -23.52
C ALA A 137 -29.79 -8.93 -23.29
N GLU A 138 -29.51 -8.25 -22.17
CA GLU A 138 -28.16 -7.84 -21.77
C GLU A 138 -27.27 -9.03 -21.41
N VAL A 139 -27.79 -10.01 -20.66
CA VAL A 139 -27.09 -11.27 -20.37
C VAL A 139 -26.79 -12.04 -21.64
N LYS A 140 -27.76 -12.11 -22.57
CA LYS A 140 -27.55 -12.77 -23.87
C LYS A 140 -26.48 -12.06 -24.68
N GLN A 141 -26.50 -10.72 -24.74
CA GLN A 141 -25.48 -9.94 -25.43
C GLN A 141 -24.09 -10.19 -24.84
N LEU A 142 -24.00 -10.35 -23.53
CA LEU A 142 -22.77 -10.70 -22.81
C LEU A 142 -22.24 -12.08 -23.16
N PHE A 143 -23.12 -13.08 -23.17
CA PHE A 143 -22.78 -14.46 -23.54
C PHE A 143 -22.49 -14.63 -25.05
N ASP A 144 -23.13 -13.83 -25.90
CA ASP A 144 -22.89 -13.86 -27.35
C ASP A 144 -21.54 -13.24 -27.73
N SER A 145 -20.94 -12.39 -26.86
CA SER A 145 -19.61 -11.81 -27.10
C SER A 145 -18.49 -12.64 -26.46
N THR A 146 -18.22 -13.81 -27.01
CA THR A 146 -17.06 -14.63 -26.60
C THR A 146 -15.73 -14.07 -27.11
N VAL A 147 -15.76 -13.06 -27.98
CA VAL A 147 -14.57 -12.36 -28.50
C VAL A 147 -14.60 -10.91 -28.02
N GLN A 148 -13.63 -10.55 -27.17
CA GLN A 148 -13.45 -9.18 -26.71
C GLN A 148 -12.29 -8.55 -27.48
N ARG A 149 -12.55 -7.38 -28.07
CA ARG A 149 -11.53 -6.58 -28.76
C ARG A 149 -11.29 -5.28 -27.98
N TYR A 150 -10.05 -5.02 -27.66
CA TYR A 150 -9.62 -3.75 -27.08
C TYR A 150 -8.62 -3.09 -28.03
N ASP A 151 -8.85 -1.83 -28.40
CA ASP A 151 -7.84 -1.01 -29.04
C ASP A 151 -7.09 -0.23 -27.95
N LEU A 152 -5.89 -0.68 -27.62
CA LEU A 152 -5.09 -0.07 -26.54
C LEU A 152 -4.58 1.34 -26.92
N ASN A 153 -4.71 1.76 -28.18
CA ASN A 153 -4.40 3.13 -28.57
C ASN A 153 -5.43 4.14 -28.04
N GLU A 154 -6.63 3.69 -27.69
CA GLU A 154 -7.67 4.53 -27.09
C GLU A 154 -7.42 4.81 -25.58
N PHE A 155 -6.59 3.98 -24.91
CA PHE A 155 -6.35 4.04 -23.45
C PHE A 155 -4.94 4.58 -23.14
N THR A 156 -4.61 5.72 -23.72
CA THR A 156 -3.25 6.31 -23.60
C THR A 156 -3.08 7.21 -22.38
N GLY A 157 -4.17 7.63 -21.77
CA GLY A 157 -4.22 8.63 -20.71
C GLY A 157 -4.05 10.06 -21.24
N SER A 158 -4.92 10.95 -20.87
CA SER A 158 -4.94 12.35 -21.29
C SER A 158 -4.79 13.30 -20.11
N PRO A 159 -4.29 14.53 -20.31
CA PRO A 159 -4.27 15.56 -19.27
C PRO A 159 -5.68 15.91 -18.76
N ASP A 160 -6.69 15.84 -19.63
CA ASP A 160 -8.11 16.08 -19.34
C ASP A 160 -8.85 14.75 -19.12
N GLY A 161 -8.27 13.86 -18.30
CA GLY A 161 -8.76 12.49 -18.12
C GLY A 161 -10.22 12.42 -17.67
N GLU A 162 -10.67 13.36 -16.84
CA GLU A 162 -12.07 13.45 -16.41
C GLU A 162 -13.00 13.69 -17.61
N THR A 163 -12.71 14.70 -18.44
CA THR A 163 -13.50 15.02 -19.63
C THR A 163 -13.48 13.87 -20.65
N ASN A 164 -12.33 13.23 -20.83
CA ASN A 164 -12.17 12.10 -21.73
C ASN A 164 -12.62 10.76 -21.14
N ARG A 165 -13.12 10.77 -19.88
CA ARG A 165 -13.58 9.59 -19.15
C ARG A 165 -12.50 8.50 -19.04
N ASP A 166 -11.26 8.91 -18.78
CA ASP A 166 -10.14 8.01 -18.61
C ASP A 166 -10.31 7.17 -17.32
N HIS A 167 -10.23 5.87 -17.43
CA HIS A 167 -10.29 4.99 -16.26
C HIS A 167 -8.97 4.95 -15.50
N VAL A 168 -9.10 5.07 -14.18
CA VAL A 168 -7.97 5.06 -13.24
C VAL A 168 -7.99 3.77 -12.42
N LEU A 169 -6.86 3.09 -12.33
CA LEU A 169 -6.63 2.04 -11.36
C LEU A 169 -5.89 2.62 -10.15
N ILE A 170 -6.50 2.62 -8.99
CA ILE A 170 -5.82 2.96 -7.72
C ILE A 170 -5.25 1.67 -7.12
N CYS A 171 -3.95 1.66 -6.84
CA CYS A 171 -3.26 0.55 -6.20
C CYS A 171 -2.78 0.95 -4.80
N VAL A 172 -3.16 0.16 -3.79
CA VAL A 172 -2.80 0.40 -2.39
C VAL A 172 -2.23 -0.88 -1.77
N PRO A 173 -0.92 -0.91 -1.47
CA PRO A 173 -0.33 -2.01 -0.72
C PRO A 173 -0.60 -1.81 0.78
N LEU A 174 -0.99 -2.88 1.47
CA LEU A 174 -1.35 -2.88 2.89
C LEU A 174 -0.59 -3.98 3.64
N ARG A 175 -0.03 -3.61 4.77
CA ARG A 175 0.58 -4.51 5.74
C ARG A 175 0.47 -3.93 7.14
N ASP A 176 -0.16 -4.65 8.07
CA ASP A 176 -0.39 -4.19 9.44
C ASP A 176 -0.96 -2.75 9.48
N ALA A 177 -2.02 -2.51 8.69
CA ALA A 177 -2.53 -1.17 8.37
C ALA A 177 -3.89 -0.87 9.03
N GLU A 178 -4.41 -1.71 9.93
CA GLU A 178 -5.74 -1.56 10.55
C GLU A 178 -5.98 -0.13 11.07
N GLU A 179 -4.96 0.46 11.72
CA GLU A 179 -5.11 1.76 12.38
C GLU A 179 -5.27 2.94 11.41
N VAL A 180 -4.73 2.82 10.18
CA VAL A 180 -4.75 3.91 9.18
C VAL A 180 -5.89 3.77 8.17
N LEU A 181 -6.60 2.64 8.14
CA LEU A 181 -7.69 2.41 7.19
C LEU A 181 -8.78 3.49 7.26
N PRO A 182 -9.28 3.94 8.43
CA PRO A 182 -10.31 4.97 8.47
C PRO A 182 -9.88 6.25 7.76
N LEU A 183 -8.63 6.69 7.98
CA LEU A 183 -8.07 7.87 7.31
C LEU A 183 -7.94 7.65 5.81
N MET A 184 -7.42 6.50 5.39
CA MET A 184 -7.29 6.14 3.98
C MET A 184 -8.65 6.17 3.26
N PHE A 185 -9.68 5.57 3.85
CA PHE A 185 -11.02 5.55 3.24
C PHE A 185 -11.63 6.94 3.15
N LYS A 186 -11.39 7.83 4.13
CA LYS A 186 -11.80 9.23 4.01
C LYS A 186 -11.14 9.94 2.85
N HIS A 187 -9.85 9.72 2.63
CA HIS A 187 -9.17 10.27 1.47
C HIS A 187 -9.72 9.70 0.15
N LEU A 188 -10.02 8.40 0.10
CA LEU A 188 -10.63 7.79 -1.08
C LEU A 188 -12.00 8.41 -1.37
N MET A 189 -12.87 8.53 -0.35
CA MET A 189 -14.17 9.20 -0.50
C MET A 189 -14.04 10.68 -0.92
N ASN A 190 -12.97 11.35 -0.50
CA ASN A 190 -12.73 12.76 -0.80
C ASN A 190 -12.09 12.99 -2.18
N LEU A 191 -11.83 11.95 -2.96
CA LEU A 191 -11.35 12.10 -4.34
C LEU A 191 -12.45 12.75 -5.20
N THR A 192 -12.10 13.84 -5.87
CA THR A 192 -13.05 14.58 -6.74
C THR A 192 -13.18 13.97 -8.13
N TYR A 193 -12.22 13.13 -8.53
CA TYR A 193 -12.31 12.37 -9.79
C TYR A 193 -13.55 11.47 -9.78
N PRO A 194 -14.33 11.37 -10.88
CA PRO A 194 -15.56 10.59 -10.92
C PRO A 194 -15.33 9.14 -10.47
N HIS A 195 -16.00 8.72 -9.38
CA HIS A 195 -15.78 7.42 -8.77
C HIS A 195 -16.14 6.25 -9.70
N GLU A 196 -17.11 6.46 -10.61
CA GLU A 196 -17.47 5.48 -11.63
C GLU A 196 -16.35 5.23 -12.67
N LEU A 197 -15.30 6.04 -12.69
CA LEU A 197 -14.11 5.86 -13.54
C LEU A 197 -12.93 5.26 -12.78
N ILE A 198 -13.09 4.97 -11.49
CA ILE A 198 -12.02 4.48 -10.62
C ILE A 198 -12.25 3.01 -10.25
N ASP A 199 -11.27 2.18 -10.51
CA ASP A 199 -11.13 0.85 -9.93
C ASP A 199 -10.10 0.90 -8.81
N VAL A 200 -10.44 0.40 -7.61
CA VAL A 200 -9.51 0.36 -6.47
C VAL A 200 -9.05 -1.06 -6.25
N ALA A 201 -7.74 -1.27 -6.16
CA ALA A 201 -7.12 -2.57 -5.90
C ALA A 201 -6.25 -2.49 -4.64
N PHE A 202 -6.64 -3.23 -3.62
CA PHE A 202 -5.88 -3.39 -2.39
C PHE A 202 -5.08 -4.69 -2.42
N LEU A 203 -3.85 -4.65 -1.94
CA LEU A 203 -3.04 -5.83 -1.71
C LEU A 203 -2.74 -5.94 -0.21
N VAL A 204 -3.31 -6.95 0.43
CA VAL A 204 -2.99 -7.31 1.82
C VAL A 204 -1.90 -8.39 1.79
N SER A 205 -0.75 -8.10 2.40
CA SER A 205 0.41 -8.99 2.35
C SER A 205 1.19 -9.01 3.66
N ASP A 206 1.65 -10.20 4.04
CA ASP A 206 2.59 -10.44 5.14
C ASP A 206 2.20 -9.73 6.47
N CYS A 207 0.91 -9.64 6.75
CA CYS A 207 0.40 -9.08 8.00
C CYS A 207 0.73 -9.99 9.19
N SER A 208 0.85 -9.37 10.36
CA SER A 208 1.05 -10.06 11.64
C SER A 208 -0.19 -10.86 12.03
N ASP A 209 0.01 -11.93 12.80
CA ASP A 209 -1.10 -12.83 13.23
C ASP A 209 -2.18 -12.14 14.07
N ASP A 210 -1.87 -11.02 14.69
CA ASP A 210 -2.75 -10.24 15.56
C ASP A 210 -3.32 -8.98 14.87
N ASP A 211 -2.94 -8.73 13.61
CA ASP A 211 -3.47 -7.63 12.80
C ASP A 211 -4.83 -7.97 12.17
N ASN A 212 -5.72 -7.00 12.09
CA ASN A 212 -7.05 -7.18 11.51
C ASN A 212 -7.25 -6.34 10.22
N THR A 213 -6.16 -6.00 9.53
CA THR A 213 -6.21 -5.20 8.30
C THR A 213 -7.21 -5.76 7.29
N LEU A 214 -7.18 -7.07 7.04
CA LEU A 214 -8.05 -7.69 6.04
C LEU A 214 -9.53 -7.57 6.38
N GLU A 215 -9.91 -7.93 7.61
CA GLU A 215 -11.30 -7.90 8.06
C GLU A 215 -11.85 -6.47 8.08
N ALA A 216 -11.05 -5.53 8.57
CA ALA A 216 -11.43 -4.12 8.59
C ALA A 216 -11.55 -3.57 7.16
N LEU A 217 -10.61 -3.92 6.28
CA LEU A 217 -10.63 -3.52 4.87
C LEU A 217 -11.90 -4.00 4.16
N ILE A 218 -12.27 -5.29 4.34
CA ILE A 218 -13.50 -5.85 3.77
C ILE A 218 -14.73 -5.09 4.28
N ALA A 219 -14.78 -4.81 5.60
CA ALA A 219 -15.91 -4.09 6.20
C ALA A 219 -16.04 -2.68 5.62
N TYR A 220 -14.97 -1.89 5.60
CA TYR A 220 -14.97 -0.53 5.05
C TYR A 220 -15.28 -0.52 3.54
N SER A 221 -14.71 -1.45 2.77
CA SER A 221 -14.96 -1.55 1.33
C SER A 221 -16.42 -1.82 0.99
N ARG A 222 -17.08 -2.70 1.75
CA ARG A 222 -18.52 -2.95 1.58
C ARG A 222 -19.36 -1.73 1.89
N GLN A 223 -19.04 -1.02 2.98
CA GLN A 223 -19.76 0.19 3.36
C GLN A 223 -19.54 1.34 2.38
N LEU A 224 -18.34 1.44 1.81
CA LEU A 224 -18.04 2.39 0.75
C LEU A 224 -18.91 2.13 -0.49
N GLN A 225 -18.96 0.88 -0.94
CA GLN A 225 -19.67 0.49 -2.16
C GLN A 225 -21.19 0.52 -2.03
N ASN A 226 -21.74 0.45 -0.81
CA ASN A 226 -23.18 0.61 -0.58
C ASN A 226 -23.59 2.03 -0.14
N GLY A 227 -22.67 2.99 -0.14
CA GLY A 227 -22.95 4.40 0.18
C GLY A 227 -23.27 4.67 1.66
N THR A 228 -22.92 3.74 2.58
CA THR A 228 -23.18 3.92 4.03
C THR A 228 -21.96 4.40 4.81
N LEU A 229 -20.80 4.43 4.20
CA LEU A 229 -19.55 4.78 4.89
C LEU A 229 -19.53 6.23 5.36
N SER A 230 -20.12 7.16 4.60
CA SER A 230 -20.25 8.56 4.99
C SER A 230 -21.05 8.76 6.27
N GLN A 231 -22.12 7.97 6.46
CA GLN A 231 -22.93 8.03 7.68
C GLN A 231 -22.11 7.63 8.90
N ILE A 232 -21.27 6.58 8.77
CA ILE A 232 -20.40 6.11 9.84
C ILE A 232 -19.36 7.18 10.16
N PHE A 233 -18.72 7.76 9.15
CA PHE A 233 -17.73 8.81 9.35
C PHE A 233 -18.33 10.17 9.73
N GLY A 234 -19.59 10.43 9.40
CA GLY A 234 -20.30 11.65 9.84
C GLY A 234 -20.61 11.68 11.34
N GLU A 235 -20.73 10.51 11.96
CA GLU A 235 -20.91 10.35 13.40
C GLU A 235 -19.56 10.20 14.15
N MET A 236 -18.50 9.80 13.45
CA MET A 236 -17.15 9.78 13.97
C MET A 236 -16.51 11.14 13.69
N ASP A 237 -16.08 11.84 14.71
CA ASP A 237 -15.10 12.91 14.54
C ASP A 237 -13.78 12.23 14.13
N ALA A 238 -13.64 12.00 12.84
CA ALA A 238 -12.62 11.10 12.33
C ALA A 238 -11.20 11.65 12.46
N VAL A 239 -11.04 12.96 12.55
CA VAL A 239 -9.76 13.54 12.91
C VAL A 239 -9.50 13.22 14.38
N THR A 240 -10.47 13.46 15.25
CA THR A 240 -10.36 13.15 16.68
C THR A 240 -10.26 11.65 16.91
N ASP A 241 -10.99 10.81 16.16
CA ASP A 241 -10.92 9.36 16.35
C ASP A 241 -9.67 8.74 15.73
N TYR A 242 -9.18 9.24 14.61
CA TYR A 242 -7.85 8.88 14.08
C TYR A 242 -6.74 9.31 15.03
N LEU A 243 -6.77 10.55 15.49
CA LEU A 243 -5.86 11.08 16.48
C LEU A 243 -6.00 10.31 17.81
N ASN A 244 -7.21 9.93 18.21
CA ASN A 244 -7.47 9.12 19.41
C ASN A 244 -7.05 7.65 19.23
N ALA A 245 -7.21 7.04 18.07
CA ALA A 245 -6.75 5.68 17.80
C ALA A 245 -5.22 5.57 17.88
N LYS A 246 -4.53 6.55 17.28
CA LYS A 246 -3.08 6.69 17.41
C LYS A 246 -2.64 6.95 18.85
N ASP A 247 -3.54 7.49 19.67
CA ASP A 247 -3.33 7.93 21.05
C ASP A 247 -3.43 6.80 22.10
N ARG A 248 -3.83 5.59 21.71
CA ARG A 248 -4.02 4.49 22.69
C ARG A 248 -2.78 4.15 23.51
N LYS A 249 -1.61 4.67 23.14
CA LYS A 249 -0.38 4.37 23.87
C LYS A 249 0.39 5.56 24.44
N ASN A 250 0.27 6.81 23.97
CA ASN A 250 1.03 7.96 24.54
C ASN A 250 0.86 9.31 23.80
N ASN A 251 -0.05 9.49 22.86
CA ASN A 251 0.14 10.45 21.78
C ASN A 251 -0.69 11.76 21.79
N LYS A 252 -1.61 11.94 22.75
CA LYS A 252 -2.23 13.29 22.93
C LYS A 252 -1.22 14.38 23.20
N LEU A 253 -0.04 13.98 23.67
CA LEU A 253 1.00 14.90 24.08
C LEU A 253 1.61 15.64 22.88
N TYR A 254 1.90 14.97 21.75
CA TYR A 254 2.55 15.64 20.63
C TYR A 254 1.61 16.61 19.89
N LEU A 255 0.31 16.34 19.83
CA LEU A 255 -0.67 17.21 19.19
C LEU A 255 -0.68 18.63 19.79
N LYS A 256 -0.45 18.75 21.10
CA LYS A 256 -0.33 20.05 21.78
C LYS A 256 0.84 20.91 21.28
N TYR A 257 1.78 20.30 20.60
CA TYR A 257 3.00 20.92 20.10
C TYR A 257 3.03 21.05 18.59
N MET A 258 2.00 20.55 17.89
CA MET A 258 1.86 20.74 16.44
C MET A 258 1.46 22.18 16.14
N LYS A 259 1.94 22.71 15.01
CA LYS A 259 1.53 24.05 14.53
C LYS A 259 0.01 24.09 14.37
N GLN A 260 -0.65 25.07 14.98
CA GLN A 260 -2.10 25.22 14.89
C GLN A 260 -2.57 25.39 13.44
N GLU A 261 -1.77 26.02 12.60
CA GLU A 261 -2.04 26.17 11.18
C GLU A 261 -2.17 24.83 10.46
N TYR A 262 -1.29 23.88 10.80
CA TYR A 262 -1.36 22.52 10.26
C TYR A 262 -2.62 21.77 10.74
N LEU A 263 -2.92 21.84 12.04
CA LEU A 263 -4.14 21.22 12.60
C LEU A 263 -5.40 21.79 11.94
N ASN A 264 -5.44 23.10 11.68
CA ASN A 264 -6.57 23.74 10.98
C ASN A 264 -6.70 23.24 9.51
N LYS A 265 -5.57 22.97 8.82
CA LYS A 265 -5.60 22.37 7.47
C LYS A 265 -6.19 20.97 7.50
N VAL A 266 -5.80 20.16 8.47
CA VAL A 266 -6.32 18.79 8.65
C VAL A 266 -7.82 18.82 8.97
N GLU A 267 -8.24 19.64 9.93
CA GLU A 267 -9.66 19.82 10.28
C GLU A 267 -10.49 20.25 9.06
N LYS A 268 -10.03 21.25 8.32
CA LYS A 268 -10.72 21.73 7.12
C LYS A 268 -10.86 20.63 6.05
N ALA A 269 -9.85 19.80 5.87
CA ALA A 269 -9.88 18.73 4.85
C ALA A 269 -10.98 17.68 5.13
N PHE A 270 -11.38 17.52 6.40
CA PHE A 270 -12.35 16.52 6.81
C PHE A 270 -13.67 17.11 7.33
N THR A 271 -13.93 18.40 7.04
CA THR A 271 -15.17 19.09 7.45
C THR A 271 -16.07 19.33 6.24
N PRO A 272 -17.38 19.01 6.33
CA PRO A 272 -18.34 19.35 5.29
C PRO A 272 -18.41 20.86 4.99
N PRO A 273 -18.85 21.27 3.78
CA PRO A 273 -19.48 20.43 2.75
C PRO A 273 -18.46 19.69 1.89
N TYR A 274 -18.77 18.45 1.55
CA TYR A 274 -18.00 17.66 0.61
C TYR A 274 -18.49 17.86 -0.83
N HIS A 275 -17.68 17.41 -1.81
CA HIS A 275 -18.04 17.46 -3.23
C HIS A 275 -19.09 16.37 -3.59
N GLU A 276 -19.64 16.47 -4.79
CA GLU A 276 -20.75 15.61 -5.25
C GLU A 276 -20.42 14.11 -5.38
N ASN A 277 -19.14 13.75 -5.51
CA ASN A 277 -18.70 12.35 -5.64
C ASN A 277 -18.42 11.67 -4.28
N TYR A 278 -18.46 12.41 -3.18
CA TYR A 278 -18.01 11.93 -1.86
C TYR A 278 -18.67 10.61 -1.42
N ASP A 279 -19.96 10.45 -1.63
CA ASP A 279 -20.75 9.27 -1.23
C ASP A 279 -20.96 8.26 -2.36
N LYS A 280 -20.47 8.55 -3.57
CA LYS A 280 -20.66 7.67 -4.69
C LYS A 280 -19.76 6.46 -4.59
N PRO A 281 -20.27 5.25 -4.90
CA PRO A 281 -19.42 4.06 -4.96
C PRO A 281 -18.38 4.18 -6.07
N PHE A 282 -17.24 3.54 -5.89
CA PHE A 282 -16.28 3.34 -6.96
C PHE A 282 -16.81 2.34 -7.99
N ARG A 283 -16.27 2.42 -9.21
CA ARG A 283 -16.60 1.46 -10.26
C ARG A 283 -16.37 0.02 -9.82
N SER A 284 -15.26 -0.27 -9.16
CA SER A 284 -15.02 -1.52 -8.46
C SER A 284 -14.02 -1.37 -7.33
N VAL A 285 -14.12 -2.27 -6.34
CA VAL A 285 -13.13 -2.45 -5.29
C VAL A 285 -12.70 -3.91 -5.28
N GLN A 286 -11.40 -4.15 -5.41
CA GLN A 286 -10.81 -5.49 -5.43
C GLN A 286 -9.82 -5.63 -4.27
N ILE A 287 -9.90 -6.72 -3.54
CA ILE A 287 -9.00 -7.04 -2.44
C ILE A 287 -8.24 -8.30 -2.81
N PHE A 288 -6.92 -8.18 -2.86
CA PHE A 288 -6.01 -9.28 -3.13
C PHE A 288 -5.23 -9.62 -1.86
N GLU A 289 -5.13 -10.91 -1.58
CA GLU A 289 -4.32 -11.44 -0.49
C GLU A 289 -3.15 -12.21 -1.07
N LYS A 290 -1.93 -11.83 -0.70
CA LYS A 290 -0.74 -12.52 -1.17
C LYS A 290 0.46 -12.29 -0.25
N ASN A 291 0.97 -13.34 0.38
CA ASN A 291 2.20 -13.27 1.15
C ASN A 291 3.43 -13.46 0.26
N PHE A 292 4.43 -12.62 0.46
CA PHE A 292 5.70 -12.63 -0.25
C PHE A 292 6.87 -13.12 0.62
N GLY A 293 6.58 -13.44 1.88
CA GLY A 293 7.57 -13.87 2.87
C GLY A 293 8.38 -12.73 3.45
N GLN A 294 7.78 -11.54 3.58
CA GLN A 294 8.41 -10.41 4.23
C GLN A 294 8.48 -10.64 5.75
N ILE A 295 9.68 -10.93 6.25
CA ILE A 295 9.94 -11.18 7.67
C ILE A 295 10.47 -9.96 8.42
N ILE A 296 10.77 -8.86 7.73
CA ILE A 296 11.27 -7.62 8.34
C ILE A 296 10.12 -6.98 9.13
N GLY A 297 10.36 -6.72 10.42
CA GLY A 297 9.38 -6.09 11.30
C GLY A 297 8.95 -4.70 10.83
N GLN A 298 7.77 -4.25 11.27
CA GLN A 298 7.23 -2.91 10.97
C GLN A 298 7.74 -1.84 11.95
N GLY A 299 8.45 -2.23 13.00
CA GLY A 299 9.06 -1.27 13.93
C GLY A 299 9.99 -0.30 13.21
N PHE A 300 10.04 0.95 13.68
CA PHE A 300 10.83 2.01 13.04
C PHE A 300 12.31 1.60 12.87
N SER A 301 12.93 1.03 13.91
CA SER A 301 14.31 0.55 13.88
C SER A 301 14.53 -0.60 12.90
N ASP A 302 13.56 -1.51 12.80
CA ASP A 302 13.68 -2.73 11.99
C ASP A 302 13.63 -2.40 10.49
N ARG A 303 12.67 -1.56 10.11
CA ARG A 303 12.45 -1.20 8.70
C ARG A 303 13.46 -0.19 8.15
N HIS A 304 14.17 0.54 9.01
CA HIS A 304 15.15 1.56 8.60
C HIS A 304 16.62 1.11 8.69
N ALA A 305 16.89 -0.16 9.02
CA ALA A 305 18.26 -0.66 8.99
C ALA A 305 18.79 -0.79 7.56
N VAL A 306 19.89 -0.11 7.22
CA VAL A 306 20.46 -0.05 5.85
C VAL A 306 20.64 -1.42 5.21
N LYS A 307 21.17 -2.39 5.99
CA LYS A 307 21.45 -3.75 5.50
C LYS A 307 20.23 -4.52 5.01
N VAL A 308 19.02 -4.15 5.47
CA VAL A 308 17.79 -4.83 5.09
C VAL A 308 16.99 -4.06 4.02
N GLN A 309 17.36 -2.81 3.76
CA GLN A 309 16.62 -1.96 2.81
C GLN A 309 16.64 -2.53 1.38
N GLY A 310 17.78 -3.00 0.91
CA GLY A 310 17.87 -3.58 -0.44
C GLY A 310 16.92 -4.78 -0.61
N ILE A 311 16.88 -5.69 0.38
CA ILE A 311 15.97 -6.85 0.36
C ILE A 311 14.51 -6.40 0.45
N ARG A 312 14.22 -5.47 1.38
CA ARG A 312 12.88 -4.93 1.59
C ARG A 312 12.32 -4.30 0.31
N ARG A 313 13.10 -3.45 -0.36
CA ARG A 313 12.71 -2.79 -1.62
C ARG A 313 12.46 -3.80 -2.74
N LYS A 314 13.32 -4.82 -2.89
CA LYS A 314 13.10 -5.89 -3.87
C LYS A 314 11.79 -6.65 -3.62
N LEU A 315 11.44 -6.93 -2.37
CA LEU A 315 10.16 -7.56 -2.01
C LEU A 315 8.97 -6.63 -2.27
N MET A 316 9.08 -5.34 -1.94
CA MET A 316 8.04 -4.35 -2.26
C MET A 316 7.85 -4.20 -3.77
N GLY A 317 8.93 -4.13 -4.55
CA GLY A 317 8.85 -4.13 -6.00
C GLY A 317 8.13 -5.36 -6.55
N ARG A 318 8.42 -6.55 -5.99
CA ARG A 318 7.71 -7.78 -6.35
C ARG A 318 6.22 -7.71 -6.05
N SER A 319 5.84 -7.18 -4.88
CA SER A 319 4.42 -7.07 -4.48
C SER A 319 3.68 -6.06 -5.37
N ARG A 320 4.28 -4.90 -5.68
CA ARG A 320 3.70 -3.91 -6.60
C ARG A 320 3.49 -4.50 -8.00
N ASN A 321 4.47 -5.21 -8.56
CA ASN A 321 4.33 -5.84 -9.87
C ASN A 321 3.23 -6.90 -9.87
N TRP A 322 3.12 -7.69 -8.79
CA TRP A 322 2.08 -8.70 -8.68
C TRP A 322 0.69 -8.05 -8.64
N LEU A 323 0.50 -6.97 -7.88
CA LEU A 323 -0.77 -6.25 -7.84
C LEU A 323 -1.11 -5.65 -9.20
N THR A 324 -0.16 -4.96 -9.85
CA THR A 324 -0.37 -4.40 -11.19
C THR A 324 -0.78 -5.47 -12.20
N ALA A 325 -0.07 -6.61 -12.22
CA ALA A 325 -0.33 -7.69 -13.17
C ALA A 325 -1.73 -8.32 -13.03
N ASN A 326 -2.28 -8.31 -11.80
CA ASN A 326 -3.60 -8.89 -11.55
C ASN A 326 -4.74 -7.86 -11.68
N ALA A 327 -4.51 -6.61 -11.30
CA ALA A 327 -5.54 -5.58 -11.25
C ALA A 327 -5.68 -4.77 -12.54
N LEU A 328 -4.58 -4.59 -13.30
CA LEU A 328 -4.59 -3.75 -14.51
C LEU A 328 -5.45 -4.36 -15.61
N LYS A 329 -6.47 -3.64 -16.04
CA LYS A 329 -7.39 -4.03 -17.12
C LYS A 329 -7.07 -3.25 -18.40
N PRO A 330 -7.45 -3.76 -19.58
CA PRO A 330 -7.16 -3.10 -20.88
C PRO A 330 -7.64 -1.65 -20.96
N TYR A 331 -8.77 -1.34 -20.35
CA TYR A 331 -9.40 -0.02 -20.39
C TYR A 331 -8.80 1.02 -19.43
N HIS A 332 -7.91 0.65 -18.52
CA HIS A 332 -7.25 1.65 -17.66
C HIS A 332 -6.31 2.51 -18.50
N SER A 333 -6.45 3.83 -18.36
CA SER A 333 -5.55 4.82 -18.96
C SER A 333 -4.47 5.25 -17.99
N TRP A 334 -4.78 5.24 -16.69
CA TRP A 334 -3.92 5.69 -15.60
C TRP A 334 -3.84 4.65 -14.47
N VAL A 335 -2.72 4.64 -13.77
CA VAL A 335 -2.49 3.88 -12.52
C VAL A 335 -2.01 4.85 -11.45
N TYR A 336 -2.73 4.91 -10.35
CA TYR A 336 -2.38 5.73 -9.20
C TYR A 336 -1.99 4.85 -8.02
N TRP A 337 -0.70 4.80 -7.72
CA TRP A 337 -0.17 4.17 -6.53
C TRP A 337 -0.22 5.15 -5.37
N ARG A 338 -0.72 4.70 -4.23
CA ARG A 338 -0.70 5.48 -3.00
C ARG A 338 -0.49 4.59 -1.78
N ASP A 339 0.22 5.12 -0.78
CA ASP A 339 0.31 4.48 0.53
C ASP A 339 -0.94 4.81 1.38
N ALA A 340 -1.23 3.98 2.39
CA ALA A 340 -2.43 4.10 3.21
C ALA A 340 -2.31 5.23 4.27
N ASP A 341 -1.10 5.57 4.67
CA ASP A 341 -0.74 6.41 5.80
C ASP A 341 -0.47 7.88 5.44
N ILE A 342 -1.11 8.36 4.38
CA ILE A 342 -1.14 9.78 4.02
C ILE A 342 -2.12 10.50 4.96
N GLU A 343 -1.66 11.52 5.68
CA GLU A 343 -2.47 12.29 6.63
C GLU A 343 -3.26 13.42 5.96
N LEU A 344 -2.67 14.09 4.96
CA LEU A 344 -3.34 15.17 4.23
C LEU A 344 -3.02 15.07 2.74
N CYS A 345 -4.07 15.02 1.93
CA CYS A 345 -4.01 14.94 0.48
C CYS A 345 -5.19 15.72 -0.13
N PRO A 346 -4.96 16.59 -1.11
CA PRO A 346 -6.05 17.22 -1.84
C PRO A 346 -6.95 16.18 -2.54
N GLY A 347 -8.26 16.40 -2.52
CA GLY A 347 -9.20 15.51 -3.24
C GLY A 347 -8.99 15.51 -4.75
N SER A 348 -8.46 16.61 -5.29
CA SER A 348 -8.16 16.80 -6.72
C SER A 348 -6.81 16.21 -7.17
N VAL A 349 -6.10 15.49 -6.30
CA VAL A 349 -4.73 15.02 -6.57
C VAL A 349 -4.57 14.29 -7.91
N ILE A 350 -5.56 13.51 -8.32
CA ILE A 350 -5.52 12.76 -9.60
C ILE A 350 -5.60 13.74 -10.77
N GLN A 351 -6.57 14.65 -10.78
CA GLN A 351 -6.73 15.66 -11.83
C GLN A 351 -5.54 16.61 -11.88
N ASP A 352 -5.07 17.08 -10.71
CA ASP A 352 -3.94 18.01 -10.62
C ASP A 352 -2.67 17.41 -11.23
N MET A 353 -2.44 16.12 -11.00
CA MET A 353 -1.30 15.41 -11.58
C MET A 353 -1.48 15.08 -13.05
N MET A 354 -2.69 14.66 -13.48
CA MET A 354 -2.98 14.40 -14.91
C MET A 354 -2.74 15.62 -15.78
N ALA A 355 -3.16 16.81 -15.28
CA ALA A 355 -3.05 18.08 -15.99
C ALA A 355 -1.60 18.47 -16.36
N LYS A 356 -0.59 17.86 -15.74
CA LYS A 356 0.83 18.13 -16.04
C LYS A 356 1.36 17.39 -17.25
N ASP A 357 0.59 16.46 -17.80
CA ASP A 357 0.92 15.71 -19.02
C ASP A 357 2.26 14.95 -18.97
N TYR A 358 2.62 14.41 -17.82
CA TYR A 358 3.77 13.53 -17.64
C TYR A 358 3.34 12.06 -17.73
N ASP A 359 4.30 11.18 -18.08
CA ASP A 359 4.03 9.74 -18.10
C ASP A 359 4.10 9.13 -16.71
N VAL A 360 4.97 9.66 -15.85
CA VAL A 360 5.07 9.39 -14.41
C VAL A 360 5.19 10.71 -13.68
N LEU A 361 4.40 10.92 -12.65
CA LEU A 361 4.45 12.12 -11.83
C LEU A 361 4.30 11.78 -10.35
N VAL A 362 5.07 12.44 -9.49
CA VAL A 362 5.01 12.32 -8.04
C VAL A 362 4.89 13.70 -7.37
N PRO A 363 4.11 13.83 -6.30
CA PRO A 363 4.10 15.03 -5.48
C PRO A 363 5.29 15.04 -4.51
N ASN A 364 5.54 16.17 -3.89
CA ASN A 364 6.45 16.26 -2.75
C ASN A 364 5.77 15.67 -1.50
N VAL A 365 6.50 14.94 -0.67
CA VAL A 365 5.95 14.30 0.53
C VAL A 365 6.72 14.71 1.77
N TRP A 366 6.00 15.31 2.71
CA TRP A 366 6.52 15.80 3.97
C TRP A 366 5.75 15.16 5.14
N ARG A 367 6.29 15.25 6.35
CA ARG A 367 5.58 14.89 7.57
C ARG A 367 5.58 16.06 8.55
N PRO A 368 4.48 16.31 9.25
CA PRO A 368 4.43 17.31 10.28
C PRO A 368 5.23 16.85 11.51
N LEU A 369 5.84 17.77 12.21
CA LEU A 369 6.55 17.54 13.46
C LEU A 369 6.06 18.53 14.53
N PRO A 370 6.22 18.22 15.83
CA PRO A 370 6.10 19.20 16.88
C PRO A 370 6.96 20.46 16.61
N GLU A 371 6.46 21.63 16.97
CA GLU A 371 7.15 22.92 16.71
C GLU A 371 8.60 22.95 17.25
N PHE A 372 8.82 22.34 18.41
CA PHE A 372 10.17 22.27 19.00
C PHE A 372 11.12 21.28 18.27
N LEU A 373 10.59 20.50 17.32
CA LEU A 373 11.33 19.62 16.39
C LEU A 373 11.31 20.21 14.96
N ASN A 374 11.28 21.53 14.80
CA ASN A 374 11.22 22.29 13.55
C ASN A 374 9.87 22.35 12.84
N GLY A 375 8.82 21.71 13.36
CA GLY A 375 7.46 21.79 12.84
C GLY A 375 7.17 20.93 11.60
N GLU A 376 8.14 20.58 10.79
CA GLU A 376 7.99 19.72 9.61
C GLU A 376 9.33 19.15 9.15
N GLN A 377 9.26 18.07 8.39
CA GLN A 377 10.43 17.38 7.83
C GLN A 377 10.09 16.71 6.50
N PRO A 378 11.04 16.66 5.52
CA PRO A 378 10.93 15.78 4.37
C PRO A 378 10.68 14.34 4.82
N TYR A 379 9.71 13.67 4.19
CA TYR A 379 9.44 12.27 4.46
C TYR A 379 10.04 11.37 3.38
N ASP A 380 9.80 11.69 2.10
CA ASP A 380 10.26 10.88 0.98
C ASP A 380 11.47 11.53 0.29
N LEU A 381 12.64 10.91 0.46
CA LEU A 381 13.89 11.30 -0.20
C LEU A 381 14.19 10.46 -1.45
N ASN A 382 13.28 9.58 -1.88
CA ASN A 382 13.51 8.72 -3.03
C ASN A 382 13.13 9.38 -4.37
N SER A 383 12.58 10.61 -4.32
CA SER A 383 12.32 11.44 -5.50
C SER A 383 13.48 12.40 -5.73
N TRP A 384 14.27 12.16 -6.79
CA TRP A 384 15.51 12.88 -7.00
C TRP A 384 15.96 12.98 -8.47
N MET A 385 16.81 13.96 -8.73
CA MET A 385 17.59 14.11 -9.96
C MET A 385 18.97 13.52 -9.78
N GLU A 386 19.49 12.84 -10.78
CA GLU A 386 20.81 12.19 -10.78
C GLU A 386 21.94 13.21 -10.59
N SER A 387 23.05 12.76 -10.00
CA SER A 387 24.26 13.52 -9.82
C SER A 387 25.49 12.80 -10.38
N PRO A 388 26.53 13.53 -10.80
CA PRO A 388 27.79 12.90 -11.21
C PRO A 388 28.41 12.03 -10.09
N GLU A 389 28.32 12.49 -8.84
CA GLU A 389 28.85 11.80 -7.67
C GLU A 389 28.15 10.47 -7.42
N ALA A 390 26.84 10.42 -7.64
CA ALA A 390 26.08 9.15 -7.51
C ALA A 390 26.42 8.16 -8.62
N LEU A 391 26.70 8.64 -9.83
CA LEU A 391 27.17 7.79 -10.93
C LEU A 391 28.57 7.24 -10.64
N GLU A 392 29.48 8.06 -10.11
CA GLU A 392 30.82 7.62 -9.67
C GLU A 392 30.71 6.60 -8.52
N LEU A 393 29.80 6.83 -7.55
CA LEU A 393 29.54 5.87 -6.48
C LEU A 393 29.08 4.53 -7.05
N ALA A 394 28.14 4.52 -8.00
CA ALA A 394 27.61 3.33 -8.63
C ALA A 394 28.71 2.48 -9.32
N GLU A 395 29.74 3.12 -9.90
CA GLU A 395 30.89 2.42 -10.49
C GLU A 395 31.74 1.66 -9.45
N THR A 396 31.65 2.01 -8.17
CA THR A 396 32.39 1.38 -7.08
C THR A 396 31.65 0.26 -6.37
N LEU A 397 30.35 0.10 -6.65
CA LEU A 397 29.47 -0.88 -6.03
C LEU A 397 29.35 -2.15 -6.86
N ASP A 398 29.03 -3.26 -6.19
CA ASP A 398 28.65 -4.48 -6.87
C ASP A 398 27.27 -4.30 -7.58
N GLU A 399 27.04 -5.06 -8.66
CA GLU A 399 25.82 -4.96 -9.44
C GLU A 399 24.52 -5.24 -8.65
N ASP A 400 24.66 -5.99 -7.54
CA ASP A 400 23.53 -6.33 -6.65
C ASP A 400 23.36 -5.37 -5.48
N ASP A 401 24.28 -4.44 -5.27
CA ASP A 401 24.17 -3.42 -4.23
C ASP A 401 23.06 -2.40 -4.57
N VAL A 402 22.29 -2.02 -3.54
CA VAL A 402 21.21 -1.04 -3.68
C VAL A 402 21.60 0.22 -2.92
N ILE A 403 21.73 1.32 -3.63
CA ILE A 403 21.87 2.66 -3.03
C ILE A 403 20.57 3.02 -2.34
N VAL A 404 20.68 3.52 -1.10
CA VAL A 404 19.55 3.94 -0.28
C VAL A 404 19.73 5.39 0.10
N GLU A 405 18.83 6.24 -0.35
CA GLU A 405 18.88 7.68 -0.07
C GLU A 405 18.66 7.98 1.40
N GLY A 406 19.31 9.06 1.86
CA GLY A 406 19.21 9.54 3.24
C GLY A 406 20.11 8.81 4.25
N TYR A 407 20.99 7.91 3.79
CA TYR A 407 21.93 7.18 4.64
C TYR A 407 23.38 7.61 4.35
N ALA A 408 24.17 7.74 5.42
CA ALA A 408 25.54 8.21 5.32
C ALA A 408 26.49 7.27 4.56
N GLU A 409 26.10 5.99 4.46
CA GLU A 409 26.86 4.96 3.75
C GLU A 409 26.88 5.19 2.24
N TYR A 410 25.90 5.93 1.71
CA TYR A 410 25.75 6.23 0.29
C TYR A 410 25.61 7.72 0.04
N PRO A 411 26.69 8.54 0.13
CA PRO A 411 26.63 9.94 -0.16
C PRO A 411 26.48 10.18 -1.68
N THR A 412 25.26 10.50 -2.10
CA THR A 412 24.90 10.62 -3.54
C THR A 412 24.98 12.04 -4.07
N TRP A 413 24.85 13.04 -3.21
CA TRP A 413 24.78 14.45 -3.59
C TRP A 413 23.67 14.76 -4.63
N ARG A 414 22.68 13.89 -4.74
CA ARG A 414 21.52 14.09 -5.60
C ARG A 414 20.67 15.25 -5.14
N VAL A 415 20.01 15.88 -6.10
CA VAL A 415 19.03 16.92 -5.79
C VAL A 415 17.68 16.25 -5.54
N HIS A 416 17.28 16.23 -4.27
CA HIS A 416 16.01 15.64 -3.87
C HIS A 416 14.86 16.63 -4.06
N LEU A 417 13.73 16.15 -4.59
CA LEU A 417 12.50 16.91 -4.76
C LEU A 417 12.10 17.64 -3.46
N ALA A 418 12.29 16.98 -2.33
CA ALA A 418 11.95 17.51 -1.02
C ALA A 418 12.66 18.83 -0.70
N TYR A 419 13.90 18.99 -1.13
CA TYR A 419 14.70 20.19 -0.82
C TYR A 419 14.53 21.34 -1.83
N ILE A 420 13.77 21.14 -2.91
CA ILE A 420 13.41 22.20 -3.86
C ILE A 420 12.12 22.91 -3.40
N ARG A 421 11.42 22.38 -2.41
CA ARG A 421 10.15 22.91 -1.94
C ARG A 421 10.29 24.37 -1.50
N ASP A 422 9.37 25.19 -2.01
CA ASP A 422 9.11 26.55 -1.54
C ASP A 422 7.61 26.66 -1.20
N GLU A 423 7.29 27.18 -0.03
CA GLU A 423 5.89 27.31 0.42
C GLU A 423 5.12 28.34 -0.42
N GLU A 424 5.80 29.33 -1.00
CA GLU A 424 5.22 30.33 -1.91
C GLU A 424 5.37 29.94 -3.39
N GLY A 425 5.99 28.79 -3.67
CA GLY A 425 6.21 28.29 -5.02
C GLY A 425 4.91 27.91 -5.74
N ASP A 426 4.96 27.92 -7.08
CA ASP A 426 3.81 27.55 -7.90
C ASP A 426 3.55 26.02 -7.78
N PRO A 427 2.40 25.59 -7.21
CA PRO A 427 2.08 24.15 -7.11
C PRO A 427 1.96 23.45 -8.47
N SER A 428 1.94 24.21 -9.55
CA SER A 428 1.88 23.69 -10.90
C SER A 428 3.24 23.42 -11.52
N GLU A 429 4.33 23.87 -10.91
CA GLU A 429 5.68 23.65 -11.38
C GLU A 429 6.03 22.16 -11.38
N VAL A 430 6.69 21.71 -12.45
CA VAL A 430 7.17 20.32 -12.59
C VAL A 430 8.67 20.35 -12.86
N VAL A 431 9.40 19.50 -12.16
CA VAL A 431 10.81 19.23 -12.42
C VAL A 431 11.00 17.81 -12.91
N ASP A 432 11.93 17.60 -13.84
CA ASP A 432 12.27 16.26 -14.31
C ASP A 432 13.01 15.49 -13.20
N LEU A 433 12.67 14.21 -13.03
CA LEU A 433 13.28 13.32 -12.05
C LEU A 433 13.86 12.08 -12.71
N ASP A 434 14.86 11.47 -12.07
CA ASP A 434 15.44 10.18 -12.46
C ASP A 434 14.94 9.04 -11.56
N GLY A 435 14.86 9.27 -10.26
CA GLY A 435 14.24 8.38 -9.27
C GLY A 435 12.92 8.94 -8.75
N VAL A 436 11.99 8.08 -8.38
CA VAL A 436 10.72 8.48 -7.77
C VAL A 436 10.47 7.75 -6.47
N GLY A 437 9.83 8.43 -5.53
CA GLY A 437 9.38 7.85 -4.27
C GLY A 437 8.06 7.08 -4.40
N GLY A 438 7.71 6.33 -3.36
CA GLY A 438 6.63 5.35 -3.42
C GLY A 438 5.30 5.78 -2.84
N VAL A 439 5.27 6.87 -2.10
CA VAL A 439 4.09 7.28 -1.31
C VAL A 439 2.90 7.64 -2.19
N SER A 440 3.15 8.30 -3.33
CA SER A 440 2.12 8.71 -4.28
C SER A 440 2.72 8.80 -5.68
N ILE A 441 2.27 7.95 -6.61
CA ILE A 441 2.75 7.91 -8.00
C ILE A 441 1.56 7.86 -8.93
N LEU A 442 1.40 8.85 -9.80
CA LEU A 442 0.49 8.75 -10.94
C LEU A 442 1.30 8.36 -12.17
N ALA A 443 0.93 7.27 -12.83
CA ALA A 443 1.60 6.80 -14.03
C ALA A 443 0.57 6.42 -15.12
N ARG A 444 0.90 6.68 -16.38
CA ARG A 444 0.09 6.20 -17.50
C ARG A 444 0.14 4.68 -17.59
N ALA A 445 -0.99 4.04 -17.74
CA ALA A 445 -1.07 2.57 -17.81
C ALA A 445 -0.25 1.96 -18.98
N LYS A 446 0.00 2.74 -20.03
CA LYS A 446 0.85 2.33 -21.15
C LYS A 446 2.27 1.95 -20.74
N LEU A 447 2.82 2.55 -19.65
CA LEU A 447 4.16 2.21 -19.17
C LEU A 447 4.25 0.74 -18.79
N PHE A 448 3.31 0.27 -17.97
CA PHE A 448 3.27 -1.12 -17.50
C PHE A 448 3.09 -2.11 -18.67
N ARG A 449 2.30 -1.72 -19.67
CA ARG A 449 2.11 -2.52 -20.90
C ARG A 449 3.36 -2.56 -21.80
N ASN A 450 4.21 -1.54 -21.69
CA ASN A 450 5.49 -1.46 -22.39
C ASN A 450 6.67 -2.04 -21.59
N GLY A 451 6.39 -2.71 -20.46
CA GLY A 451 7.40 -3.43 -19.70
C GLY A 451 8.08 -2.62 -18.60
N VAL A 452 7.67 -1.35 -18.34
CA VAL A 452 8.11 -0.65 -17.14
C VAL A 452 7.48 -1.33 -15.92
N GLN A 453 8.31 -1.69 -14.96
CA GLN A 453 7.88 -2.36 -13.74
C GLN A 453 8.66 -1.80 -12.53
N PHE A 454 8.24 -2.15 -11.33
CA PHE A 454 9.00 -1.90 -10.11
C PHE A 454 10.05 -2.99 -9.96
N PRO A 455 11.35 -2.74 -10.26
CA PRO A 455 12.33 -3.82 -10.27
C PRO A 455 12.42 -4.53 -8.92
N ALA A 456 12.13 -5.83 -8.93
CA ALA A 456 12.29 -6.74 -7.79
C ALA A 456 13.70 -7.34 -7.72
N PHE A 457 14.62 -6.72 -8.40
CA PHE A 457 16.05 -7.00 -8.51
C PHE A 457 16.79 -5.66 -8.58
N THR A 458 18.09 -5.67 -8.48
CA THR A 458 18.88 -4.44 -8.61
C THR A 458 18.92 -4.01 -10.08
N PHE A 459 18.50 -2.80 -10.36
CA PHE A 459 18.57 -2.16 -11.66
C PHE A 459 19.31 -0.84 -11.52
N GLU A 460 20.51 -0.75 -12.10
CA GLU A 460 21.40 0.42 -11.98
C GLU A 460 21.59 0.86 -10.51
N ASN A 461 21.91 -0.09 -9.64
CA ASN A 461 22.05 0.07 -8.19
C ASN A 461 20.83 0.59 -7.45
N HIS A 462 19.62 0.39 -7.99
CA HIS A 462 18.35 0.74 -7.34
C HIS A 462 17.35 -0.41 -7.44
N ALA A 463 16.32 -0.37 -6.61
CA ALA A 463 15.21 -1.31 -6.63
C ALA A 463 13.89 -0.56 -6.41
N GLU A 464 12.76 -1.21 -6.69
CA GLU A 464 11.42 -0.71 -6.48
C GLU A 464 11.16 0.63 -7.21
N THR A 465 10.75 1.67 -6.48
CA THR A 465 10.23 2.93 -7.06
C THR A 465 11.31 3.80 -7.68
N GLU A 466 12.49 3.90 -7.06
CA GLU A 466 13.61 4.62 -7.66
C GLU A 466 14.04 3.98 -8.98
N ALA A 467 14.15 2.65 -8.97
CA ALA A 467 14.46 1.88 -10.17
C ALA A 467 13.32 1.95 -11.22
N PHE A 468 12.06 2.07 -10.79
CA PHE A 468 10.92 2.31 -11.68
C PHE A 468 11.06 3.64 -12.44
N GLY A 469 11.43 4.72 -11.74
CA GLY A 469 11.70 6.02 -12.35
C GLY A 469 12.82 5.93 -13.39
N LYS A 470 13.97 5.35 -13.03
CA LYS A 470 15.10 5.14 -13.94
C LYS A 470 14.71 4.30 -15.17
N MET A 471 13.97 3.21 -14.96
CA MET A 471 13.52 2.35 -16.06
C MET A 471 12.57 3.08 -17.00
N ALA A 472 11.62 3.88 -16.47
CA ALA A 472 10.71 4.68 -17.26
C ALA A 472 11.47 5.67 -18.14
N ARG A 473 12.43 6.43 -17.57
CA ARG A 473 13.28 7.35 -18.34
C ARG A 473 14.10 6.64 -19.43
N LYS A 474 14.69 5.50 -19.09
CA LYS A 474 15.49 4.72 -20.04
C LYS A 474 14.68 4.22 -21.23
N LEU A 475 13.39 4.01 -21.06
CA LEU A 475 12.44 3.68 -22.11
C LEU A 475 11.84 4.91 -22.82
N GLY A 476 12.31 6.11 -22.49
CA GLY A 476 11.94 7.36 -23.16
C GLY A 476 10.65 8.01 -22.62
N PHE A 477 10.15 7.58 -21.46
CA PHE A 477 9.01 8.21 -20.82
C PHE A 477 9.43 9.43 -20.00
N ARG A 478 8.51 10.40 -19.89
CA ARG A 478 8.70 11.60 -19.09
C ARG A 478 8.39 11.29 -17.63
N VAL A 479 9.38 11.51 -16.75
CA VAL A 479 9.27 11.30 -15.29
C VAL A 479 9.49 12.64 -14.61
N GLY A 480 8.55 13.07 -13.77
CA GLY A 480 8.62 14.37 -13.11
C GLY A 480 8.13 14.34 -11.66
N GLY A 481 8.37 15.45 -10.98
CA GLY A 481 7.91 15.70 -9.63
C GLY A 481 7.38 17.13 -9.47
N LEU A 482 6.46 17.30 -8.54
CA LEU A 482 5.83 18.56 -8.18
C LEU A 482 6.48 19.10 -6.89
N PRO A 483 7.49 19.99 -6.96
CA PRO A 483 8.24 20.42 -5.78
C PRO A 483 7.38 21.16 -4.77
N HIS A 484 6.40 21.94 -5.22
CA HIS A 484 5.56 22.81 -4.39
C HIS A 484 4.15 22.25 -4.13
N TYR A 485 3.84 21.06 -4.64
CA TYR A 485 2.60 20.33 -4.36
C TYR A 485 2.85 19.27 -3.29
N THR A 486 2.48 19.58 -2.04
CA THR A 486 2.87 18.77 -0.87
C THR A 486 1.73 17.89 -0.39
N LEU A 487 2.00 16.59 -0.29
CA LEU A 487 1.23 15.65 0.52
C LEU A 487 1.89 15.48 1.90
N TRP A 488 1.08 15.19 2.90
CA TRP A 488 1.56 15.01 4.26
C TRP A 488 1.37 13.55 4.70
N HIS A 489 2.47 12.94 5.09
CA HIS A 489 2.49 11.62 5.71
C HIS A 489 2.18 11.75 7.21
N ILE A 490 1.60 10.71 7.81
CA ILE A 490 1.37 10.69 9.27
C ILE A 490 2.69 10.88 10.03
N TYR A 491 2.59 11.52 11.20
CA TYR A 491 3.71 11.60 12.12
C TYR A 491 3.85 10.29 12.91
N GLU A 492 4.97 9.63 12.75
CA GLU A 492 5.38 8.48 13.54
C GLU A 492 6.57 8.91 14.40
N PRO A 493 6.37 9.19 15.70
CA PRO A 493 7.46 9.63 16.58
C PRO A 493 8.49 8.51 16.77
N SER A 494 9.77 8.85 16.65
CA SER A 494 10.87 8.00 17.06
C SER A 494 10.96 7.92 18.61
N ASP A 495 11.72 6.96 19.12
CA ASP A 495 11.97 6.87 20.58
C ASP A 495 12.62 8.14 21.13
N ASP A 496 13.44 8.82 20.32
CA ASP A 496 14.08 10.08 20.70
C ASP A 496 13.07 11.22 20.72
N ASP A 497 12.18 11.30 19.73
CA ASP A 497 11.08 12.28 19.72
C ASP A 497 10.19 12.09 20.95
N LEU A 498 9.84 10.85 21.28
CA LEU A 498 9.03 10.55 22.47
C LEU A 498 9.73 10.98 23.78
N ARG A 499 11.05 10.82 23.87
CA ARG A 499 11.84 11.30 25.01
C ARG A 499 11.83 12.83 25.10
N GLU A 500 11.98 13.52 23.98
CA GLU A 500 11.93 14.99 23.94
C GLU A 500 10.54 15.51 24.32
N ILE A 501 9.48 14.93 23.78
CA ILE A 501 8.09 15.25 24.16
C ILE A 501 7.90 15.07 25.67
N ALA A 502 8.36 13.96 26.23
CA ALA A 502 8.25 13.68 27.66
C ALA A 502 9.07 14.68 28.51
N ASN A 503 10.22 15.14 28.02
CA ASN A 503 11.03 16.16 28.71
C ASN A 503 10.31 17.51 28.71
N LYS A 504 9.73 17.93 27.59
CA LYS A 504 8.94 19.16 27.49
C LYS A 504 7.73 19.15 28.43
N GLU A 505 7.04 18.04 28.57
CA GLU A 505 5.95 17.90 29.55
C GLU A 505 6.43 17.98 31.00
N ARG A 506 7.64 17.50 31.30
CA ARG A 506 8.23 17.62 32.65
C ARG A 506 8.64 19.06 32.96
N GLU A 507 9.18 19.78 31.98
CA GLU A 507 9.52 21.20 32.11
C GLU A 507 8.27 22.03 32.44
N LYS A 508 7.18 21.89 31.64
CA LYS A 508 5.91 22.58 31.87
C LYS A 508 5.25 22.30 33.23
N ARG A 509 5.52 21.14 33.83
CA ARG A 509 4.98 20.82 35.18
C ARG A 509 5.81 21.44 36.31
N ARG A 510 7.01 21.96 36.02
CA ARG A 510 7.90 22.59 36.96
C ARG A 510 7.78 24.12 36.98
N GLU A 511 7.26 24.68 35.91
CA GLU A 511 6.79 26.07 35.80
C GLU A 511 5.40 26.24 36.44
#